data_5f8fb6dac8234d2adec6911eade91d27
#
_entry.id   5f8fb6dac8234d2adec6911eade91d27
#
_cell.length_a   1.000
_cell.length_b   1.000
_cell.length_c   1.000
_cell.angle_alpha   90.00
_cell.angle_beta   90.00
_cell.angle_gamma   90.00
#
_symmetry.space_group_name_H-M   'P 1'
#
loop_
_entity.id
_entity.type
_entity.pdbx_description
1 polymer ?
#
loop_
_entity_poly.entity_id
_entity_poly.type
_entity_poly.pdbx_seq_one_letter_code
_entity_poly.pdbx_strand_id
1 'polypeptide(L)'
;TGTENMIIHGDNLLALKALEQDYAGKVKCIYIDPPYNTGQAFEHYDDGLEHSLWLSLIKARLELLKGLLTDDGVVFVQIDDNEVHYLKILLDEIFGRQNFLNQVSVKMKQTSGASGGGEDKKLKKNIEYILIYTKNKYSFIKFNEVLEEENLFDLIEDMRQNGKSWKYTRVLTSYGEKKFLKEIKDGSGEPIRIYVHTDVVMKPIRELMKTENLTEEECYIKYYSSIFRDTNAQSSIRTRVMEATENEGDFFSIEYVPKSGKSKGKI
;
A
#
# COMPACT_ATOMS: atom_id res chain seq x y z
N THR A 1 -20.93 26.82 6.58
CA THR A 1 -20.08 26.05 5.64
C THR A 1 -20.85 24.80 5.28
N GLY A 2 -21.54 24.80 4.13
CA GLY A 2 -22.29 23.66 3.64
C GLY A 2 -21.31 22.54 3.26
N THR A 3 -21.47 21.35 3.85
CA THR A 3 -20.84 20.13 3.33
C THR A 3 -21.74 19.60 2.22
N GLU A 4 -21.16 19.17 1.12
CA GLU A 4 -21.90 18.49 0.04
C GLU A 4 -22.15 17.00 0.36
N ASN A 5 -21.91 16.60 1.61
CA ASN A 5 -22.13 15.23 2.07
C ASN A 5 -23.63 14.93 2.16
N MET A 6 -24.02 13.75 1.68
CA MET A 6 -25.40 13.31 1.60
C MET A 6 -25.60 11.99 2.33
N ILE A 7 -26.68 11.88 3.10
CA ILE A 7 -27.17 10.63 3.69
C ILE A 7 -28.53 10.33 3.07
N ILE A 8 -28.66 9.15 2.46
CA ILE A 8 -29.90 8.71 1.82
C ILE A 8 -30.49 7.59 2.67
N HIS A 9 -31.71 7.80 3.20
CA HIS A 9 -32.44 6.81 3.95
C HIS A 9 -33.50 6.15 3.08
N GLY A 10 -33.51 4.81 2.99
CA GLY A 10 -34.48 4.06 2.21
C GLY A 10 -33.90 2.75 1.65
N ASP A 11 -34.65 2.07 0.79
CA ASP A 11 -34.14 0.91 0.06
C ASP A 11 -32.96 1.31 -0.85
N ASN A 12 -31.83 0.61 -0.70
CA ASN A 12 -30.60 0.97 -1.39
C ASN A 12 -30.67 0.74 -2.91
N LEU A 13 -31.50 -0.18 -3.43
CA LEU A 13 -31.68 -0.38 -4.86
C LEU A 13 -32.38 0.82 -5.50
N LEU A 14 -33.40 1.34 -4.82
CA LEU A 14 -34.15 2.54 -5.26
C LEU A 14 -33.26 3.78 -5.15
N ALA A 15 -32.49 3.89 -4.07
CA ALA A 15 -31.53 4.98 -3.90
C ALA A 15 -30.45 4.99 -5.00
N LEU A 16 -29.86 3.84 -5.33
CA LEU A 16 -28.88 3.72 -6.40
C LEU A 16 -29.47 4.08 -7.76
N LYS A 17 -30.72 3.67 -8.03
CA LYS A 17 -31.45 4.05 -9.25
C LYS A 17 -31.67 5.57 -9.35
N ALA A 18 -32.02 6.22 -8.26
CA ALA A 18 -32.15 7.67 -8.23
C ALA A 18 -30.80 8.40 -8.47
N LEU A 19 -29.72 7.87 -7.92
CA LEU A 19 -28.39 8.43 -8.10
C LEU A 19 -27.84 8.32 -9.52
N GLU A 20 -28.33 7.39 -10.35
CA GLU A 20 -27.86 7.26 -11.74
C GLU A 20 -28.03 8.56 -12.53
N GLN A 21 -29.10 9.33 -12.31
CA GLN A 21 -29.38 10.56 -13.06
C GLN A 21 -28.25 11.61 -12.88
N ASP A 22 -27.76 11.76 -11.65
CA ASP A 22 -26.83 12.84 -11.31
C ASP A 22 -25.38 12.36 -11.19
N TYR A 23 -25.16 11.07 -10.89
CA TYR A 23 -23.83 10.53 -10.53
C TYR A 23 -23.30 9.46 -11.48
N ALA A 24 -23.98 9.11 -12.57
CA ALA A 24 -23.44 8.17 -13.55
C ALA A 24 -22.06 8.61 -14.06
N GLY A 25 -21.07 7.75 -13.94
CA GLY A 25 -19.69 8.01 -14.36
C GLY A 25 -18.95 9.09 -13.56
N LYS A 26 -19.41 9.46 -12.36
CA LYS A 26 -18.83 10.55 -11.55
C LYS A 26 -18.23 10.08 -10.22
N VAL A 27 -18.53 8.86 -9.77
CA VAL A 27 -18.07 8.35 -8.48
C VAL A 27 -16.67 7.78 -8.63
N LYS A 28 -15.73 8.27 -7.84
CA LYS A 28 -14.33 7.83 -7.89
C LYS A 28 -14.04 6.58 -7.07
N CYS A 29 -14.73 6.44 -5.94
CA CYS A 29 -14.50 5.35 -5.00
C CYS A 29 -15.83 4.88 -4.42
N ILE A 30 -16.03 3.57 -4.40
CA ILE A 30 -17.18 2.93 -3.77
C ILE A 30 -16.66 1.92 -2.76
N TYR A 31 -17.20 1.95 -1.54
CA TYR A 31 -16.99 0.93 -0.53
C TYR A 31 -18.36 0.37 -0.12
N ILE A 32 -18.50 -0.94 -0.18
CA ILE A 32 -19.70 -1.63 0.29
C ILE A 32 -19.37 -2.78 1.23
N ASP A 33 -20.25 -2.95 2.18
CA ASP A 33 -20.27 -4.04 3.16
C ASP A 33 -21.65 -4.71 3.06
N PRO A 34 -21.85 -5.65 2.11
CA PRO A 34 -23.13 -6.30 1.89
C PRO A 34 -23.42 -7.33 2.99
N PRO A 35 -24.67 -7.81 3.12
CA PRO A 35 -24.99 -8.93 4.00
C PRO A 35 -24.12 -10.16 3.67
N TYR A 36 -23.53 -10.79 4.69
CA TYR A 36 -22.60 -11.92 4.48
C TYR A 36 -23.26 -13.29 4.31
N ASN A 37 -24.59 -13.33 4.38
CA ASN A 37 -25.39 -14.55 4.25
C ASN A 37 -25.01 -15.65 5.28
N THR A 38 -24.73 -15.23 6.52
CA THR A 38 -24.23 -16.11 7.58
C THR A 38 -25.32 -16.94 8.26
N GLY A 39 -26.60 -16.67 7.96
CA GLY A 39 -27.76 -17.28 8.61
C GLY A 39 -28.02 -16.76 10.03
N GLN A 40 -27.31 -15.72 10.46
CA GLN A 40 -27.60 -15.05 11.74
C GLN A 40 -28.63 -13.94 11.48
N ALA A 41 -29.79 -14.07 12.13
CA ALA A 41 -30.84 -13.06 12.03
C ALA A 41 -30.40 -11.73 12.68
N PHE A 42 -30.08 -10.73 11.86
CA PHE A 42 -30.03 -9.35 12.31
C PHE A 42 -31.43 -8.73 12.18
N GLU A 43 -31.86 -7.96 13.19
CA GLU A 43 -33.24 -7.40 13.31
C GLU A 43 -33.76 -6.64 12.07
N HIS A 44 -32.89 -6.30 11.11
CA HIS A 44 -33.22 -5.53 9.91
C HIS A 44 -32.66 -6.09 8.60
N TYR A 45 -32.02 -7.26 8.63
CA TYR A 45 -31.45 -7.92 7.45
C TYR A 45 -31.69 -9.42 7.47
N ASP A 46 -32.30 -9.93 6.39
CA ASP A 46 -32.49 -11.36 6.19
C ASP A 46 -31.14 -11.97 5.74
N ASP A 47 -30.30 -12.33 6.72
CA ASP A 47 -28.95 -12.88 6.53
C ASP A 47 -28.97 -14.43 6.40
N GLY A 48 -30.07 -14.99 5.93
CA GLY A 48 -30.27 -16.41 5.70
C GLY A 48 -30.94 -16.69 4.38
N LEU A 49 -30.72 -15.83 3.38
CA LEU A 49 -31.28 -16.01 2.04
C LEU A 49 -30.73 -17.27 1.38
N GLU A 50 -31.58 -17.93 0.60
CA GLU A 50 -31.08 -18.93 -0.33
C GLU A 50 -30.01 -18.30 -1.22
N HIS A 51 -28.91 -19.02 -1.42
CA HIS A 51 -27.70 -18.54 -2.09
C HIS A 51 -27.98 -17.85 -3.46
N SER A 52 -28.89 -18.42 -4.25
CA SER A 52 -29.26 -17.84 -5.56
C SER A 52 -29.98 -16.50 -5.46
N LEU A 53 -30.79 -16.32 -4.41
CA LEU A 53 -31.47 -15.06 -4.13
C LEU A 53 -30.47 -14.01 -3.68
N TRP A 54 -29.51 -14.37 -2.80
CA TRP A 54 -28.44 -13.48 -2.36
C TRP A 54 -27.61 -12.98 -3.55
N LEU A 55 -27.16 -13.88 -4.43
CA LEU A 55 -26.42 -13.50 -5.64
C LEU A 55 -27.22 -12.56 -6.53
N SER A 56 -28.52 -12.80 -6.71
CA SER A 56 -29.40 -11.97 -7.53
C SER A 56 -29.54 -10.56 -6.93
N LEU A 57 -29.69 -10.49 -5.61
CA LEU A 57 -29.78 -9.22 -4.85
C LEU A 57 -28.50 -8.40 -5.00
N ILE A 58 -27.35 -9.02 -4.85
CA ILE A 58 -26.05 -8.34 -4.96
C ILE A 58 -25.75 -7.94 -6.41
N LYS A 59 -26.05 -8.81 -7.40
CA LYS A 59 -25.83 -8.53 -8.82
C LYS A 59 -26.47 -7.22 -9.27
N ALA A 60 -27.76 -7.05 -8.99
CA ALA A 60 -28.50 -5.85 -9.40
C ALA A 60 -27.88 -4.56 -8.85
N ARG A 61 -27.35 -4.59 -7.63
CA ARG A 61 -26.67 -3.45 -7.00
C ARG A 61 -25.29 -3.20 -7.57
N LEU A 62 -24.50 -4.24 -7.79
CA LEU A 62 -23.16 -4.12 -8.36
C LEU A 62 -23.20 -3.56 -9.80
N GLU A 63 -24.18 -3.92 -10.60
CA GLU A 63 -24.38 -3.38 -11.95
C GLU A 63 -24.62 -1.86 -11.91
N LEU A 64 -25.49 -1.38 -11.01
CA LEU A 64 -25.73 0.04 -10.79
C LEU A 64 -24.47 0.76 -10.29
N LEU A 65 -23.82 0.21 -9.29
CA LEU A 65 -22.57 0.76 -8.73
C LEU A 65 -21.49 0.91 -9.80
N LYS A 66 -21.34 -0.08 -10.69
CA LYS A 66 -20.41 0.03 -11.82
C LYS A 66 -20.79 1.19 -12.75
N GLY A 67 -22.08 1.44 -12.98
CA GLY A 67 -22.57 2.56 -13.77
C GLY A 67 -22.18 3.91 -13.18
N LEU A 68 -22.20 4.03 -11.86
CA LEU A 68 -21.82 5.26 -11.16
C LEU A 68 -20.32 5.57 -11.21
N LEU A 69 -19.45 4.56 -11.29
CA LEU A 69 -18.00 4.76 -11.26
C LEU A 69 -17.48 5.54 -12.47
N THR A 70 -16.48 6.42 -12.23
CA THR A 70 -15.63 6.95 -13.29
C THR A 70 -14.82 5.82 -13.94
N ASP A 71 -14.26 6.02 -15.12
CA ASP A 71 -13.48 4.98 -15.81
C ASP A 71 -12.24 4.54 -15.02
N ASP A 72 -11.62 5.44 -14.26
CA ASP A 72 -10.53 5.17 -13.34
C ASP A 72 -11.00 4.93 -11.89
N GLY A 73 -12.31 4.76 -11.69
CA GLY A 73 -12.91 4.50 -10.39
C GLY A 73 -12.69 3.09 -9.88
N VAL A 74 -12.79 2.93 -8.56
CA VAL A 74 -12.51 1.68 -7.85
C VAL A 74 -13.66 1.33 -6.91
N VAL A 75 -14.00 0.04 -6.85
CA VAL A 75 -14.93 -0.52 -5.88
C VAL A 75 -14.19 -1.45 -4.92
N PHE A 76 -14.52 -1.32 -3.65
CA PHE A 76 -14.11 -2.18 -2.55
C PHE A 76 -15.34 -2.91 -2.03
N VAL A 77 -15.29 -4.23 -1.98
CA VAL A 77 -16.41 -5.05 -1.49
C VAL A 77 -15.90 -5.91 -0.35
N GLN A 78 -16.33 -5.61 0.86
CA GLN A 78 -16.03 -6.39 2.04
C GLN A 78 -16.94 -7.60 2.11
N ILE A 79 -16.40 -8.76 2.52
CA ILE A 79 -17.15 -10.01 2.60
C ILE A 79 -16.36 -11.02 3.47
N ASP A 80 -17.04 -12.00 4.00
CA ASP A 80 -16.41 -13.10 4.71
C ASP A 80 -16.21 -14.36 3.83
N ASP A 81 -15.72 -15.44 4.42
CA ASP A 81 -15.43 -16.70 3.73
C ASP A 81 -16.67 -17.47 3.28
N ASN A 82 -17.88 -17.13 3.73
CA ASN A 82 -19.10 -17.79 3.29
C ASN A 82 -19.36 -17.52 1.81
N GLU A 83 -19.24 -16.26 1.39
CA GLU A 83 -19.65 -15.85 0.04
C GLU A 83 -18.51 -15.28 -0.82
N VAL A 84 -17.28 -15.14 -0.29
CA VAL A 84 -16.17 -14.50 -1.03
C VAL A 84 -15.90 -15.13 -2.40
N HIS A 85 -15.99 -16.44 -2.52
CA HIS A 85 -15.66 -17.14 -3.76
C HIS A 85 -16.73 -16.90 -4.85
N TYR A 86 -17.99 -16.93 -4.47
CA TYR A 86 -19.10 -16.66 -5.37
C TYR A 86 -19.19 -15.17 -5.75
N LEU A 87 -18.98 -14.30 -4.77
CA LEU A 87 -18.89 -12.87 -5.01
C LEU A 87 -17.77 -12.51 -5.97
N LYS A 88 -16.61 -13.19 -5.84
CA LYS A 88 -15.47 -13.01 -6.75
C LYS A 88 -15.83 -13.35 -8.20
N ILE A 89 -16.56 -14.46 -8.42
CA ILE A 89 -17.01 -14.86 -9.76
C ILE A 89 -18.01 -13.85 -10.30
N LEU A 90 -18.96 -13.41 -9.49
CA LEU A 90 -19.95 -12.39 -9.86
C LEU A 90 -19.29 -11.05 -10.23
N LEU A 91 -18.29 -10.62 -9.45
CA LEU A 91 -17.52 -9.42 -9.77
C LEU A 91 -16.68 -9.57 -11.05
N ASP A 92 -16.14 -10.76 -11.32
CA ASP A 92 -15.45 -11.06 -12.58
C ASP A 92 -16.42 -10.95 -13.79
N GLU A 93 -17.67 -11.40 -13.63
CA GLU A 93 -18.70 -11.27 -14.67
C GLU A 93 -19.06 -9.80 -14.92
N ILE A 94 -19.32 -9.04 -13.85
CA ILE A 94 -19.80 -7.67 -13.95
C ILE A 94 -18.68 -6.71 -14.36
N PHE A 95 -17.55 -6.71 -13.66
CA PHE A 95 -16.46 -5.76 -13.87
C PHE A 95 -15.46 -6.22 -14.93
N GLY A 96 -15.38 -7.52 -15.18
CA GLY A 96 -14.35 -8.15 -16.00
C GLY A 96 -13.14 -8.59 -15.18
N ARG A 97 -12.70 -9.83 -15.37
CA ARG A 97 -11.57 -10.43 -14.64
C ARG A 97 -10.28 -9.61 -14.74
N GLN A 98 -10.04 -8.97 -15.88
CA GLN A 98 -8.87 -8.12 -16.12
C GLN A 98 -8.84 -6.87 -15.24
N ASN A 99 -10.00 -6.47 -14.71
CA ASN A 99 -10.16 -5.28 -13.86
C ASN A 99 -10.03 -5.58 -12.36
N PHE A 100 -9.79 -6.85 -12.01
CA PHE A 100 -9.44 -7.24 -10.65
C PHE A 100 -8.08 -6.66 -10.26
N LEU A 101 -8.02 -5.95 -9.14
CA LEU A 101 -6.79 -5.35 -8.62
C LEU A 101 -6.21 -6.22 -7.51
N ASN A 102 -7.00 -6.49 -6.47
CA ASN A 102 -6.48 -7.17 -5.28
C ASN A 102 -7.58 -7.84 -4.46
N GLN A 103 -7.17 -8.82 -3.66
CA GLN A 103 -7.93 -9.33 -2.51
C GLN A 103 -7.09 -9.10 -1.26
N VAL A 104 -7.63 -8.32 -0.33
CA VAL A 104 -6.99 -8.02 0.95
C VAL A 104 -7.62 -8.86 2.04
N SER A 105 -6.81 -9.53 2.86
CA SER A 105 -7.25 -10.23 4.07
C SER A 105 -7.18 -9.26 5.25
N VAL A 106 -8.30 -9.04 5.92
CA VAL A 106 -8.42 -8.13 7.05
C VAL A 106 -8.54 -8.94 8.33
N LYS A 107 -7.65 -8.72 9.28
CA LYS A 107 -7.73 -9.34 10.60
C LYS A 107 -8.73 -8.60 11.46
N MET A 108 -9.85 -9.24 11.81
CA MET A 108 -10.97 -8.63 12.52
C MET A 108 -10.82 -8.69 14.04
N LYS A 109 -10.33 -9.78 14.61
CA LYS A 109 -10.15 -9.94 16.05
C LYS A 109 -8.84 -10.64 16.38
N GLN A 110 -8.24 -10.27 17.49
CA GLN A 110 -7.27 -11.16 18.11
C GLN A 110 -8.04 -12.33 18.73
N THR A 111 -7.63 -13.54 18.47
CA THR A 111 -8.15 -14.72 19.16
C THR A 111 -7.69 -14.68 20.61
N SER A 112 -8.41 -13.95 21.45
CA SER A 112 -8.17 -13.99 22.89
C SER A 112 -8.90 -15.18 23.48
N GLY A 113 -8.14 -16.10 24.02
CA GLY A 113 -8.60 -17.12 24.94
C GLY A 113 -9.43 -18.25 24.36
N ALA A 114 -9.31 -19.41 24.96
CA ALA A 114 -10.24 -20.50 24.81
C ALA A 114 -11.60 -20.06 25.37
N SER A 115 -12.48 -19.54 24.52
CA SER A 115 -13.91 -19.54 24.83
C SER A 115 -14.33 -21.01 24.82
N GLY A 116 -14.44 -21.53 26.04
CA GLY A 116 -14.61 -22.91 26.26
C GLY A 116 -15.83 -23.52 25.60
N GLY A 117 -15.74 -24.81 25.47
CA GLY A 117 -16.85 -25.72 25.49
C GLY A 117 -17.65 -25.72 24.22
N GLY A 118 -17.19 -26.42 23.29
CA GLY A 118 -17.91 -26.90 22.14
C GLY A 118 -16.93 -27.59 21.22
N GLU A 119 -17.26 -28.71 20.78
CA GLU A 119 -16.51 -29.44 19.77
C GLU A 119 -16.46 -28.60 18.48
N ASP A 120 -15.56 -27.61 18.43
CA ASP A 120 -15.33 -26.79 17.25
C ASP A 120 -14.76 -27.70 16.17
N LYS A 121 -15.63 -28.25 15.33
CA LYS A 121 -15.26 -29.04 14.15
C LYS A 121 -14.56 -28.19 13.08
N LYS A 122 -14.44 -26.87 13.29
CA LYS A 122 -13.84 -25.91 12.36
C LYS A 122 -12.75 -25.10 13.05
N LEU A 123 -11.74 -24.72 12.28
CA LEU A 123 -10.75 -23.74 12.73
C LEU A 123 -11.42 -22.40 13.01
N LYS A 124 -10.93 -21.67 14.03
CA LYS A 124 -11.47 -20.33 14.37
C LYS A 124 -11.25 -19.35 13.24
N LYS A 125 -12.32 -18.64 12.89
CA LYS A 125 -12.35 -17.61 11.87
C LYS A 125 -12.03 -16.26 12.53
N ASN A 126 -11.05 -15.53 11.98
CA ASN A 126 -10.68 -14.18 12.42
C ASN A 126 -10.30 -13.25 11.26
N ILE A 127 -10.66 -13.63 10.04
CA ILE A 127 -10.31 -12.91 8.81
C ILE A 127 -11.59 -12.63 8.05
N GLU A 128 -11.65 -11.45 7.44
CA GLU A 128 -12.56 -11.08 6.37
C GLU A 128 -11.77 -10.65 5.14
N TYR A 129 -12.45 -10.44 4.03
CA TYR A 129 -11.81 -10.13 2.76
C TYR A 129 -12.37 -8.83 2.19
N ILE A 130 -11.51 -8.08 1.50
CA ILE A 130 -11.94 -6.98 0.65
C ILE A 130 -11.53 -7.30 -0.78
N LEU A 131 -12.50 -7.47 -1.66
CA LEU A 131 -12.29 -7.61 -3.09
C LEU A 131 -12.24 -6.23 -3.74
N ILE A 132 -11.21 -5.98 -4.53
CA ILE A 132 -10.95 -4.66 -5.12
C ILE A 132 -10.94 -4.77 -6.63
N TYR A 133 -11.81 -4.00 -7.27
CA TYR A 133 -11.92 -3.90 -8.72
C TYR A 133 -11.87 -2.44 -9.17
N THR A 134 -11.26 -2.19 -10.30
CA THR A 134 -11.43 -0.93 -11.01
C THR A 134 -12.46 -1.08 -12.12
N LYS A 135 -13.08 0.03 -12.55
CA LYS A 135 -13.99 -0.01 -13.69
C LYS A 135 -13.26 -0.33 -14.99
N ASN A 136 -12.09 0.30 -15.21
CA ASN A 136 -11.26 0.06 -16.38
C ASN A 136 -9.77 0.11 -15.98
N LYS A 137 -9.08 -1.03 -16.08
CA LYS A 137 -7.68 -1.16 -15.71
C LYS A 137 -6.74 -0.24 -16.50
N TYR A 138 -7.07 0.07 -17.74
CA TYR A 138 -6.24 0.94 -18.58
C TYR A 138 -6.34 2.43 -18.19
N SER A 139 -7.44 2.82 -17.58
CA SER A 139 -7.65 4.17 -17.05
C SER A 139 -7.13 4.31 -15.61
N PHE A 140 -7.05 3.21 -14.86
CA PHE A 140 -6.57 3.20 -13.49
C PHE A 140 -5.04 3.30 -13.47
N ILE A 141 -4.50 4.34 -12.80
CA ILE A 141 -3.05 4.57 -12.75
C ILE A 141 -2.46 3.88 -11.51
N LYS A 142 -2.81 4.32 -10.32
CA LYS A 142 -2.40 3.76 -9.03
C LYS A 142 -3.20 4.38 -7.89
N PHE A 143 -3.19 3.72 -6.74
CA PHE A 143 -3.66 4.35 -5.49
C PHE A 143 -2.71 5.47 -5.06
N ASN A 144 -3.24 6.45 -4.36
CA ASN A 144 -2.41 7.45 -3.68
C ASN A 144 -1.57 6.77 -2.60
N GLU A 145 -0.36 7.25 -2.43
CA GLU A 145 0.49 6.81 -1.32
C GLU A 145 -0.10 7.38 -0.02
N VAL A 146 -0.37 6.51 0.93
CA VAL A 146 -0.73 6.91 2.30
C VAL A 146 0.59 7.08 3.04
N LEU A 147 0.92 8.32 3.39
CA LEU A 147 2.10 8.65 4.16
C LEU A 147 1.61 9.10 5.54
N GLU A 148 2.04 8.39 6.57
CA GLU A 148 1.90 8.80 7.96
C GLU A 148 3.18 9.51 8.38
N GLU A 149 3.03 10.66 9.04
CA GLU A 149 4.15 11.33 9.67
C GLU A 149 4.32 10.75 11.07
N GLU A 150 5.49 10.18 11.32
CA GLU A 150 5.85 9.59 12.60
C GLU A 150 7.10 10.30 13.13
N ASN A 151 7.16 10.49 14.44
CA ASN A 151 8.36 11.03 15.06
C ASN A 151 9.50 10.01 14.94
N LEU A 152 10.63 10.44 14.40
CA LEU A 152 11.78 9.58 14.15
C LEU A 152 12.30 8.88 15.42
N PHE A 153 12.30 9.60 16.55
CA PHE A 153 12.84 9.08 17.81
C PHE A 153 11.90 8.09 18.47
N ASP A 154 10.60 8.34 18.39
CA ASP A 154 9.56 7.42 18.87
C ASP A 154 9.63 6.10 18.07
N LEU A 155 9.82 6.19 16.75
CA LEU A 155 10.02 5.01 15.88
C LEU A 155 11.29 4.24 16.24
N ILE A 156 12.42 4.94 16.47
CA ILE A 156 13.70 4.30 16.86
C ILE A 156 13.53 3.57 18.19
N GLU A 157 12.85 4.19 19.14
CA GLU A 157 12.63 3.62 20.47
C GLU A 157 11.69 2.41 20.41
N ASP A 158 10.57 2.50 19.68
CA ASP A 158 9.66 1.36 19.43
C ASP A 158 10.41 0.18 18.79
N MET A 159 11.24 0.44 17.78
CA MET A 159 12.05 -0.61 17.16
C MET A 159 13.00 -1.28 18.16
N ARG A 160 13.64 -0.51 19.06
CA ARG A 160 14.54 -1.04 20.09
C ARG A 160 13.79 -1.88 21.12
N GLN A 161 12.63 -1.40 21.60
CA GLN A 161 11.79 -2.12 22.55
C GLN A 161 11.28 -3.45 21.99
N ASN A 162 10.99 -3.49 20.68
CA ASN A 162 10.56 -4.69 19.97
C ASN A 162 11.73 -5.58 19.49
N GLY A 163 12.97 -5.34 19.94
CA GLY A 163 14.14 -6.11 19.55
C GLY A 163 14.55 -5.97 18.08
N LYS A 164 14.02 -4.97 17.39
CA LYS A 164 14.35 -4.66 16.00
C LYS A 164 15.59 -3.75 15.93
N SER A 165 16.42 -3.93 14.93
CA SER A 165 17.64 -3.15 14.75
C SER A 165 17.39 -1.95 13.84
N TRP A 166 17.61 -0.75 14.36
CA TRP A 166 17.68 0.47 13.56
C TRP A 166 18.92 0.45 12.66
N LYS A 167 18.75 0.66 11.36
CA LYS A 167 19.81 0.46 10.35
C LYS A 167 20.52 1.75 9.90
N TYR A 168 19.95 2.92 10.17
CA TYR A 168 20.52 4.21 9.76
C TYR A 168 21.51 4.70 10.83
N THR A 169 22.68 4.12 10.87
CA THR A 169 23.67 4.31 11.95
C THR A 169 25.00 4.88 11.48
N ARG A 170 25.18 5.11 10.16
CA ARG A 170 26.40 5.66 9.59
C ARG A 170 26.14 6.99 8.90
N VAL A 171 27.05 7.91 9.08
CA VAL A 171 27.03 9.26 8.50
C VAL A 171 28.15 9.39 7.50
N LEU A 172 27.84 9.84 6.31
CA LEU A 172 28.80 10.23 5.30
C LEU A 172 29.30 11.64 5.63
N THR A 173 30.49 11.73 6.21
CA THR A 173 31.08 13.01 6.64
C THR A 173 31.94 13.67 5.57
N SER A 174 32.39 12.91 4.58
CA SER A 174 33.06 13.43 3.39
C SER A 174 32.74 12.57 2.18
N TYR A 175 32.37 13.20 1.07
CA TYR A 175 32.15 12.54 -0.21
C TYR A 175 33.44 12.23 -0.97
N GLY A 176 34.59 12.76 -0.49
CA GLY A 176 35.86 12.65 -1.19
C GLY A 176 35.82 13.30 -2.59
N GLU A 177 36.67 12.82 -3.49
CA GLU A 177 36.68 13.27 -4.88
C GLU A 177 35.70 12.48 -5.74
N LYS A 178 34.79 13.18 -6.41
CA LYS A 178 33.80 12.60 -7.36
C LYS A 178 34.35 12.61 -8.78
N LYS A 179 34.48 11.44 -9.40
CA LYS A 179 34.91 11.30 -10.80
C LYS A 179 33.85 10.55 -11.62
N PHE A 180 33.51 11.07 -12.79
CA PHE A 180 32.66 10.37 -13.73
C PHE A 180 33.33 9.06 -14.16
N LEU A 181 32.61 7.96 -14.07
CA LEU A 181 33.10 6.65 -14.47
C LEU A 181 32.52 6.23 -15.81
N LYS A 182 31.21 6.10 -15.89
CA LYS A 182 30.50 5.74 -17.13
C LYS A 182 29.01 6.02 -17.07
N GLU A 183 28.37 5.90 -18.21
CA GLU A 183 26.92 5.94 -18.36
C GLU A 183 26.39 4.57 -18.77
N ILE A 184 25.32 4.11 -18.13
CA ILE A 184 24.58 2.90 -18.49
C ILE A 184 23.12 3.27 -18.73
N LYS A 185 22.33 2.31 -19.22
CA LYS A 185 20.88 2.51 -19.42
C LYS A 185 20.07 1.72 -18.39
N ASP A 186 18.98 2.31 -17.94
CA ASP A 186 17.98 1.58 -17.15
C ASP A 186 17.18 0.60 -18.02
N GLY A 187 16.22 -0.13 -17.40
CA GLY A 187 15.36 -1.10 -18.11
C GLY A 187 14.44 -0.51 -19.18
N SER A 188 14.32 0.81 -19.24
CA SER A 188 13.51 1.55 -20.20
C SER A 188 14.34 2.37 -21.20
N GLY A 189 15.67 2.25 -21.13
CA GLY A 189 16.60 2.91 -22.05
C GLY A 189 17.08 4.29 -21.59
N GLU A 190 16.65 4.78 -20.41
CA GLU A 190 17.07 6.07 -19.87
C GLU A 190 18.48 6.00 -19.28
N PRO A 191 19.26 7.10 -19.37
CA PRO A 191 20.62 7.13 -18.90
C PRO A 191 20.71 7.13 -17.37
N ILE A 192 21.67 6.36 -16.84
CA ILE A 192 22.14 6.38 -15.47
C ILE A 192 23.63 6.72 -15.52
N ARG A 193 24.02 7.86 -14.98
CA ARG A 193 25.43 8.26 -14.88
C ARG A 193 26.02 7.74 -13.58
N ILE A 194 27.14 7.05 -13.66
CA ILE A 194 27.84 6.46 -12.52
C ILE A 194 29.09 7.26 -12.27
N TYR A 195 29.29 7.60 -11.00
CA TYR A 195 30.49 8.28 -10.51
C TYR A 195 31.14 7.42 -9.44
N VAL A 196 32.46 7.32 -9.48
CA VAL A 196 33.26 6.73 -8.40
C VAL A 196 33.75 7.83 -7.47
N HIS A 197 33.79 7.54 -6.19
CA HIS A 197 34.32 8.43 -5.17
C HIS A 197 35.54 7.80 -4.52
N THR A 198 36.60 8.62 -4.35
CA THR A 198 37.79 8.26 -3.61
C THR A 198 37.89 9.08 -2.33
N ASP A 199 38.54 8.54 -1.30
CA ASP A 199 38.71 9.17 0.00
C ASP A 199 37.41 9.54 0.72
N VAL A 200 36.41 8.67 0.57
CA VAL A 200 35.12 8.79 1.25
C VAL A 200 35.28 8.51 2.74
N VAL A 201 34.73 9.37 3.58
CA VAL A 201 34.76 9.17 5.03
C VAL A 201 33.36 8.93 5.57
N MET A 202 33.13 7.74 6.12
CA MET A 202 31.89 7.37 6.81
C MET A 202 32.18 7.11 8.28
N LYS A 203 31.43 7.75 9.18
CA LYS A 203 31.55 7.59 10.62
C LYS A 203 30.27 7.04 11.24
N PRO A 204 30.36 6.12 12.22
CA PRO A 204 29.21 5.72 13.01
C PRO A 204 28.67 6.89 13.83
N ILE A 205 27.35 6.98 14.00
CA ILE A 205 26.72 8.03 14.84
C ILE A 205 27.32 8.03 16.24
N ARG A 206 27.58 6.86 16.82
CA ARG A 206 28.19 6.73 18.16
C ARG A 206 29.59 7.38 18.28
N GLU A 207 30.34 7.40 17.20
CA GLU A 207 31.63 8.08 17.16
C GLU A 207 31.42 9.59 17.14
N LEU A 208 30.52 10.10 16.30
CA LEU A 208 30.21 11.51 16.19
C LEU A 208 29.63 12.09 17.50
N MET A 209 28.75 11.35 18.17
CA MET A 209 28.28 11.71 19.51
C MET A 209 29.41 11.99 20.49
N LYS A 210 30.46 11.14 20.47
CA LYS A 210 31.62 11.29 21.37
C LYS A 210 32.55 12.41 20.94
N THR A 211 32.85 12.50 19.64
CA THR A 211 33.87 13.45 19.13
C THR A 211 33.32 14.87 19.09
N GLU A 212 32.00 15.05 18.93
CA GLU A 212 31.37 16.36 18.84
C GLU A 212 30.57 16.73 20.10
N ASN A 213 30.54 15.84 21.09
CA ASN A 213 29.80 16.01 22.33
C ASN A 213 28.30 16.30 22.10
N LEU A 214 27.69 15.52 21.19
CA LEU A 214 26.28 15.63 20.82
C LEU A 214 25.48 14.45 21.40
N THR A 215 24.21 14.70 21.68
CA THR A 215 23.22 13.64 21.90
C THR A 215 22.95 12.86 20.62
N GLU A 216 22.30 11.71 20.73
CA GLU A 216 21.87 10.95 19.56
C GLU A 216 20.91 11.76 18.68
N GLU A 217 19.97 12.44 19.31
CA GLU A 217 19.00 13.30 18.65
C GLU A 217 19.65 14.45 17.88
N GLU A 218 20.55 15.17 18.52
CA GLU A 218 21.32 16.23 17.88
C GLU A 218 22.14 15.74 16.69
N CYS A 219 22.71 14.54 16.77
CA CYS A 219 23.39 13.91 15.65
C CYS A 219 22.45 13.61 14.48
N TYR A 220 21.24 13.06 14.73
CA TYR A 220 20.27 12.79 13.68
C TYR A 220 19.77 14.10 13.01
N ILE A 221 19.54 15.14 13.80
CA ILE A 221 19.13 16.45 13.27
C ILE A 221 20.26 17.05 12.42
N LYS A 222 21.48 17.09 12.96
CA LYS A 222 22.64 17.70 12.29
C LYS A 222 22.99 17.02 10.98
N TYR A 223 22.96 15.69 10.97
CA TYR A 223 23.41 14.87 9.85
C TYR A 223 22.27 14.25 9.04
N TYR A 224 21.04 14.73 9.17
CA TYR A 224 19.84 14.15 8.57
C TYR A 224 20.01 13.79 7.08
N SER A 225 20.60 14.69 6.28
CA SER A 225 20.82 14.49 4.84
C SER A 225 21.99 13.57 4.48
N SER A 226 22.82 13.21 5.48
CA SER A 226 24.07 12.46 5.30
C SER A 226 24.06 11.11 6.03
N ILE A 227 22.91 10.71 6.59
CA ILE A 227 22.76 9.43 7.28
C ILE A 227 22.34 8.36 6.28
N PHE A 228 23.06 7.26 6.26
CA PHE A 228 22.85 6.15 5.35
C PHE A 228 22.49 4.86 6.09
N ARG A 229 21.66 4.08 5.42
CA ARG A 229 21.36 2.72 5.83
C ARG A 229 22.41 1.79 5.25
N ASP A 230 23.09 1.06 6.12
CA ASP A 230 23.89 -0.09 5.71
C ASP A 230 22.93 -1.26 5.39
N THR A 231 22.78 -1.57 4.11
CA THR A 231 21.85 -2.58 3.67
C THR A 231 22.37 -3.32 2.44
N ASN A 232 22.19 -4.63 2.46
CA ASN A 232 22.39 -5.49 1.29
C ASN A 232 21.13 -5.61 0.41
N ALA A 233 20.17 -4.69 0.55
CA ALA A 233 18.96 -4.71 -0.26
C ALA A 233 19.34 -4.67 -1.75
N GLN A 234 18.93 -5.70 -2.47
CA GLN A 234 19.10 -5.77 -3.92
C GLN A 234 18.02 -4.92 -4.56
N SER A 235 18.42 -3.85 -5.25
CA SER A 235 17.55 -3.14 -6.18
C SER A 235 18.05 -3.37 -7.60
N SER A 236 17.17 -3.29 -8.58
CA SER A 236 17.53 -3.45 -9.98
C SER A 236 18.60 -2.44 -10.43
N ILE A 237 18.57 -1.21 -9.90
CA ILE A 237 19.58 -0.19 -10.17
C ILE A 237 20.92 -0.57 -9.53
N ARG A 238 20.92 -0.97 -8.25
CA ARG A 238 22.15 -1.39 -7.57
C ARG A 238 22.83 -2.54 -8.30
N THR A 239 22.09 -3.59 -8.65
CA THR A 239 22.64 -4.74 -9.38
C THR A 239 23.31 -4.30 -10.69
N ARG A 240 22.66 -3.46 -11.49
CA ARG A 240 23.22 -2.93 -12.74
C ARG A 240 24.48 -2.10 -12.54
N VAL A 241 24.51 -1.28 -11.48
CA VAL A 241 25.69 -0.48 -11.14
C VAL A 241 26.84 -1.39 -10.74
N MET A 242 26.59 -2.38 -9.88
CA MET A 242 27.62 -3.34 -9.44
C MET A 242 28.17 -4.18 -10.60
N GLU A 243 27.30 -4.67 -11.48
CA GLU A 243 27.71 -5.37 -12.70
C GLU A 243 28.53 -4.47 -13.63
N ALA A 244 28.08 -3.23 -13.81
CA ALA A 244 28.74 -2.28 -14.68
C ALA A 244 30.11 -1.81 -14.16
N THR A 245 30.32 -1.82 -12.85
CA THR A 245 31.58 -1.40 -12.20
C THR A 245 32.47 -2.58 -11.85
N GLU A 246 32.04 -3.82 -12.16
CA GLU A 246 32.77 -5.06 -11.81
C GLU A 246 33.10 -5.17 -10.31
N ASN A 247 32.32 -4.48 -9.48
CA ASN A 247 32.55 -4.31 -8.05
C ASN A 247 33.89 -3.63 -7.69
N GLU A 248 34.52 -2.96 -8.64
CA GLU A 248 35.75 -2.20 -8.40
C GLU A 248 35.44 -0.81 -7.86
N GLY A 249 35.76 -0.54 -6.61
CA GLY A 249 35.60 0.74 -5.91
C GLY A 249 34.74 0.64 -4.65
N ASP A 250 35.06 1.48 -3.67
CA ASP A 250 34.44 1.42 -2.35
C ASP A 250 33.09 2.19 -2.27
N PHE A 251 32.93 3.21 -3.10
CA PHE A 251 31.73 4.05 -3.07
C PHE A 251 31.39 4.62 -4.45
N PHE A 252 30.12 4.44 -4.82
CA PHE A 252 29.59 4.97 -6.07
C PHE A 252 28.38 5.87 -5.80
N SER A 253 28.23 6.93 -6.56
CA SER A 253 26.99 7.68 -6.67
C SER A 253 26.44 7.59 -8.09
N ILE A 254 25.12 7.75 -8.21
CA ILE A 254 24.45 7.71 -9.50
C ILE A 254 23.60 8.97 -9.68
N GLU A 255 23.52 9.43 -10.91
CA GLU A 255 22.55 10.44 -11.34
C GLU A 255 21.59 9.80 -12.34
N TYR A 256 20.30 9.89 -12.07
CA TYR A 256 19.24 9.40 -12.95
C TYR A 256 17.93 10.15 -12.70
N VAL A 257 17.01 10.10 -13.64
CA VAL A 257 15.69 10.72 -13.50
C VAL A 257 14.69 9.67 -12.98
N PRO A 258 14.22 9.77 -11.73
CA PRO A 258 13.22 8.86 -11.20
C PRO A 258 11.89 8.94 -11.95
N LYS A 259 11.29 7.79 -12.26
CA LYS A 259 9.99 7.70 -12.95
C LYS A 259 8.79 7.68 -12.00
N SER A 260 9.04 7.51 -10.71
CA SER A 260 8.01 7.44 -9.67
C SER A 260 8.50 8.07 -8.36
N GLY A 261 7.59 8.26 -7.41
CA GLY A 261 7.89 8.84 -6.10
C GLY A 261 7.97 10.37 -6.09
N LYS A 262 8.32 10.93 -4.92
CA LYS A 262 8.39 12.39 -4.70
C LYS A 262 9.42 13.11 -5.59
N SER A 263 10.42 12.39 -6.08
CA SER A 263 11.49 12.93 -6.94
C SER A 263 11.28 12.64 -8.43
N LYS A 264 10.07 12.23 -8.86
CA LYS A 264 9.78 11.97 -10.26
C LYS A 264 10.13 13.18 -11.14
N GLY A 265 10.95 12.94 -12.17
CA GLY A 265 11.35 13.98 -13.12
C GLY A 265 12.44 14.94 -12.63
N LYS A 266 13.03 14.73 -11.44
CA LYS A 266 14.16 15.52 -10.90
C LYS A 266 15.43 14.68 -10.96
N ILE A 267 16.55 15.32 -11.27
CA ILE A 267 17.90 14.72 -11.21
C ILE A 267 18.42 14.81 -9.78
#